data_36547e0571276b4e06dd689d6e921422
#
_entry.id   36547e0571276b4e06dd689d6e921422
#
_cell.length_a   1.000
_cell.length_b   1.000
_cell.length_c   1.000
_cell.angle_alpha   90.00
_cell.angle_beta   90.00
_cell.angle_gamma   90.00
#
_symmetry.space_group_name_H-M   'P 1'
#
loop_
_entity.id
_entity.type
_entity.pdbx_description
1 polymer ?
#
loop_
_entity_poly.entity_id
_entity_poly.type
_entity_poly.pdbx_seq_one_letter_code
_entity_poly.pdbx_strand_id
1 'polypeptide(L)'
;MSAVVTHAPRQASGADRPQLAVAVWAVAGVVVLALLLVAGRYGFHGDELYFVVTGRHLQIAAPDNPMLVPYLAAGWYGLVDGHLWAFRVLPALASGAYVLLGGLIAREFGATPRHQVAAAVAVAMTALTLAVGHLFETTTFDMVTTAAALWLFVRAMRNEPQRWTPWIAAGVLTGVAMEIKILAAPLLACCLLGVVICGPRSRLQSPRLWAAVAIALLMAAPNLVWQALRGFPMLQVAANIAGGGSTSSTPRIALVPSVLLAVGPVVSIVLIVGLIVLLRSDRRGTDGWLAAGFLIFVAFLLISGGKAYYPAGFVPAVLAAGAGPVLEWVIRGRLWRPVLAIGLILLSVVTTALLTLPVGRPGGPVFTIATGPNPDLAAEVGWPGYVDQVGEVVASIPAAQRANTIVLTQTYQQAAALDLLRPASGVTIPAVYSGHNGFWFWGPPPESATDAVVIGDFSPADLATGYAHCEVAGTVQTPPGVDNDLTGTPIHRCTGLRQSWSVLWPQLATFA
;
A
#
# COMPACT_ATOMS: atom_id res chain seq x y z
N MET A 1 -52.37 -25.73 6.82
CA MET A 1 -51.01 -25.56 7.41
C MET A 1 -50.09 -26.52 6.66
N SER A 2 -49.46 -26.04 5.60
CA SER A 2 -48.47 -26.84 4.84
C SER A 2 -47.09 -26.39 5.26
N ALA A 3 -46.35 -27.32 5.85
CA ALA A 3 -44.98 -27.10 6.27
C ALA A 3 -44.09 -26.93 5.03
N VAL A 4 -43.57 -25.73 4.84
CA VAL A 4 -42.48 -25.47 3.87
C VAL A 4 -41.20 -26.05 4.46
N VAL A 5 -40.82 -27.23 3.97
CA VAL A 5 -39.52 -27.85 4.24
C VAL A 5 -38.48 -27.03 3.49
N THR A 6 -37.84 -26.10 4.16
CA THR A 6 -36.67 -25.41 3.66
C THR A 6 -35.48 -26.37 3.66
N HIS A 7 -35.15 -26.94 2.50
CA HIS A 7 -33.91 -27.69 2.31
C HIS A 7 -32.71 -26.76 2.54
N ALA A 8 -31.97 -27.05 3.58
CA ALA A 8 -30.66 -26.45 3.82
C ALA A 8 -29.73 -26.79 2.65
N PRO A 9 -29.05 -25.82 2.02
CA PRO A 9 -28.06 -26.14 0.99
C PRO A 9 -26.96 -27.01 1.61
N ARG A 10 -26.73 -28.21 1.02
CA ARG A 10 -25.62 -29.10 1.37
C ARG A 10 -24.31 -28.31 1.23
N GLN A 11 -23.39 -28.50 2.20
CA GLN A 11 -22.00 -28.09 2.02
C GLN A 11 -21.47 -28.81 0.77
N ALA A 12 -21.13 -28.04 -0.28
CA ALA A 12 -20.56 -28.59 -1.49
C ALA A 12 -19.26 -29.30 -1.14
N SER A 13 -19.15 -30.57 -1.44
CA SER A 13 -17.87 -31.29 -1.40
C SER A 13 -16.92 -30.62 -2.40
N GLY A 14 -15.60 -30.73 -2.22
CA GLY A 14 -14.61 -30.07 -3.09
C GLY A 14 -14.75 -30.38 -4.59
N ALA A 15 -15.60 -31.40 -4.97
CA ALA A 15 -15.94 -31.77 -6.33
C ALA A 15 -17.07 -30.91 -6.95
N ASP A 16 -17.89 -30.22 -6.15
CA ASP A 16 -19.09 -29.48 -6.60
C ASP A 16 -18.91 -27.97 -6.73
N ARG A 17 -17.66 -27.47 -6.71
CA ARG A 17 -17.42 -26.03 -6.86
C ARG A 17 -17.67 -25.58 -8.28
N PRO A 18 -18.44 -24.50 -8.51
CA PRO A 18 -18.61 -23.93 -9.83
C PRO A 18 -17.24 -23.60 -10.47
N GLN A 19 -17.14 -23.68 -11.78
CA GLN A 19 -15.96 -23.19 -12.47
C GLN A 19 -15.84 -21.67 -12.32
N LEU A 20 -14.61 -21.14 -12.32
CA LEU A 20 -14.40 -19.70 -12.37
C LEU A 20 -14.91 -19.18 -13.71
N ALA A 21 -15.79 -18.18 -13.67
CA ALA A 21 -16.33 -17.58 -14.88
C ALA A 21 -15.23 -16.90 -15.71
N VAL A 22 -15.18 -17.20 -17.01
CA VAL A 22 -14.19 -16.57 -17.93
C VAL A 22 -14.29 -15.04 -17.90
N ALA A 23 -15.49 -14.48 -17.73
CA ALA A 23 -15.71 -13.05 -17.65
C ALA A 23 -14.99 -12.39 -16.44
N VAL A 24 -14.65 -13.12 -15.38
CA VAL A 24 -13.83 -12.61 -14.25
C VAL A 24 -12.43 -12.23 -14.74
N TRP A 25 -11.83 -13.02 -15.63
CA TRP A 25 -10.54 -12.72 -16.26
C TRP A 25 -10.63 -11.48 -17.15
N ALA A 26 -11.75 -11.31 -17.86
CA ALA A 26 -11.98 -10.12 -18.69
C ALA A 26 -12.05 -8.85 -17.82
N VAL A 27 -12.75 -8.90 -16.68
CA VAL A 27 -12.81 -7.76 -15.73
C VAL A 27 -11.40 -7.41 -15.21
N ALA A 28 -10.63 -8.42 -14.80
CA ALA A 28 -9.25 -8.21 -14.35
C ALA A 28 -8.38 -7.64 -15.47
N GLY A 29 -8.50 -8.15 -16.69
CA GLY A 29 -7.78 -7.65 -17.87
C GLY A 29 -8.11 -6.19 -18.21
N VAL A 30 -9.36 -5.78 -18.05
CA VAL A 30 -9.77 -4.36 -18.23
C VAL A 30 -9.10 -3.46 -17.21
N VAL A 31 -9.00 -3.87 -15.93
CA VAL A 31 -8.29 -3.09 -14.91
C VAL A 31 -6.80 -2.99 -15.23
N VAL A 32 -6.15 -4.10 -15.58
CA VAL A 32 -4.74 -4.09 -15.97
C VAL A 32 -4.52 -3.15 -17.16
N LEU A 33 -5.34 -3.25 -18.20
CA LEU A 33 -5.24 -2.38 -19.38
C LEU A 33 -5.42 -0.90 -18.99
N ALA A 34 -6.43 -0.58 -18.19
CA ALA A 34 -6.68 0.80 -17.74
C ALA A 34 -5.47 1.39 -16.99
N LEU A 35 -4.85 0.61 -16.11
CA LEU A 35 -3.65 1.01 -15.38
C LEU A 35 -2.43 1.18 -16.31
N LEU A 36 -2.23 0.27 -17.26
CA LEU A 36 -1.14 0.36 -18.23
C LEU A 36 -1.28 1.56 -19.18
N LEU A 37 -2.50 2.00 -19.51
CA LEU A 37 -2.73 3.19 -20.34
C LEU A 37 -2.25 4.48 -19.67
N VAL A 38 -2.13 4.50 -18.34
CA VAL A 38 -1.68 5.68 -17.57
C VAL A 38 -0.32 5.48 -16.90
N ALA A 39 0.26 4.28 -16.92
CA ALA A 39 1.45 3.90 -16.18
C ALA A 39 2.69 4.79 -16.44
N GLY A 40 2.84 5.34 -17.64
CA GLY A 40 3.95 6.23 -18.00
C GLY A 40 3.65 7.72 -17.79
N ARG A 41 2.51 8.07 -17.17
CA ARG A 41 2.12 9.47 -16.98
C ARG A 41 2.66 10.02 -15.65
N TYR A 42 2.80 11.35 -15.58
CA TYR A 42 3.43 12.11 -14.50
C TYR A 42 4.92 11.70 -14.36
N GLY A 43 5.33 11.13 -13.25
CA GLY A 43 6.70 10.69 -12.98
C GLY A 43 6.69 9.53 -11.99
N PHE A 44 7.86 9.22 -11.45
CA PHE A 44 7.95 8.32 -10.30
C PHE A 44 7.33 8.96 -9.06
N HIS A 45 6.66 8.17 -8.24
CA HIS A 45 6.33 8.56 -6.88
C HIS A 45 7.59 8.51 -6.00
N GLY A 46 7.68 9.38 -4.99
CA GLY A 46 8.86 9.41 -4.11
C GLY A 46 9.16 8.07 -3.44
N ASP A 47 8.12 7.32 -3.06
CA ASP A 47 8.28 5.97 -2.48
C ASP A 47 8.77 4.94 -3.49
N GLU A 48 8.40 5.05 -4.77
CA GLU A 48 8.94 4.17 -5.83
C GLU A 48 10.46 4.33 -5.95
N LEU A 49 10.95 5.58 -5.92
CA LEU A 49 12.39 5.89 -5.92
C LEU A 49 13.07 5.31 -4.68
N TYR A 50 12.46 5.50 -3.50
CA TYR A 50 12.97 4.99 -2.24
C TYR A 50 13.07 3.45 -2.21
N PHE A 51 12.05 2.74 -2.70
CA PHE A 51 12.11 1.27 -2.73
C PHE A 51 13.19 0.77 -3.67
N VAL A 52 13.41 1.42 -4.82
CA VAL A 52 14.52 1.06 -5.72
C VAL A 52 15.86 1.24 -5.02
N VAL A 53 16.10 2.38 -4.38
CA VAL A 53 17.35 2.67 -3.68
C VAL A 53 17.53 1.72 -2.49
N THR A 54 16.49 1.55 -1.65
CA THR A 54 16.54 0.63 -0.51
C THR A 54 16.83 -0.81 -0.92
N GLY A 55 16.27 -1.27 -2.03
CA GLY A 55 16.50 -2.62 -2.55
C GLY A 55 17.91 -2.86 -3.10
N ARG A 56 18.69 -1.81 -3.35
CA ARG A 56 20.13 -1.93 -3.70
C ARG A 56 21.02 -2.16 -2.48
N HIS A 57 20.52 -1.87 -1.28
CA HIS A 57 21.21 -2.15 -0.02
C HIS A 57 20.85 -3.55 0.47
N LEU A 58 21.86 -4.45 0.56
CA LEU A 58 21.66 -5.81 1.06
C LEU A 58 21.46 -5.76 2.59
N GLN A 59 20.21 -5.88 3.04
CA GLN A 59 19.82 -5.86 4.45
C GLN A 59 18.62 -6.77 4.69
N ILE A 60 18.42 -7.20 5.93
CA ILE A 60 17.33 -8.13 6.28
C ILE A 60 16.00 -7.42 6.39
N ALA A 61 15.99 -6.18 6.90
CA ALA A 61 14.80 -5.36 7.07
C ALA A 61 15.16 -3.86 7.05
N ALA A 62 14.17 -3.00 6.84
CA ALA A 62 14.24 -1.57 7.05
C ALA A 62 13.34 -1.16 8.24
N PRO A 63 13.51 0.04 8.80
CA PRO A 63 12.71 0.48 9.95
C PRO A 63 11.21 0.59 9.64
N ASP A 64 10.88 0.97 8.43
CA ASP A 64 9.54 1.30 7.94
C ASP A 64 8.87 0.17 7.16
N ASN A 65 9.65 -0.73 6.56
CA ASN A 65 9.09 -1.84 5.78
C ASN A 65 10.03 -3.05 5.69
N PRO A 66 9.48 -4.27 5.50
CA PRO A 66 10.25 -5.45 5.14
C PRO A 66 10.84 -5.35 3.73
N MET A 67 11.86 -6.14 3.43
CA MET A 67 12.70 -5.96 2.24
C MET A 67 12.17 -6.59 0.94
N LEU A 68 11.06 -7.35 0.96
CA LEU A 68 10.60 -8.06 -0.25
C LEU A 68 10.21 -7.09 -1.37
N VAL A 69 9.45 -6.03 -1.07
CA VAL A 69 9.07 -5.02 -2.08
C VAL A 69 10.25 -4.19 -2.54
N PRO A 70 11.13 -3.67 -1.67
CA PRO A 70 12.37 -3.03 -2.10
C PRO A 70 13.23 -3.88 -3.03
N TYR A 71 13.46 -5.16 -2.71
CA TYR A 71 14.24 -6.05 -3.59
C TYR A 71 13.55 -6.30 -4.93
N LEU A 72 12.22 -6.48 -4.92
CA LEU A 72 11.45 -6.61 -6.15
C LEU A 72 11.54 -5.32 -6.99
N ALA A 73 11.44 -4.15 -6.35
CA ALA A 73 11.56 -2.86 -7.02
C ALA A 73 12.93 -2.67 -7.65
N ALA A 74 14.01 -2.89 -6.91
CA ALA A 74 15.37 -2.74 -7.43
C ALA A 74 15.68 -3.71 -8.57
N GLY A 75 15.31 -4.98 -8.41
CA GLY A 75 15.51 -6.01 -9.43
C GLY A 75 14.72 -5.74 -10.70
N TRP A 76 13.45 -5.37 -10.56
CA TRP A 76 12.58 -5.05 -11.70
C TRP A 76 13.00 -3.75 -12.38
N TYR A 77 13.36 -2.71 -11.63
CA TYR A 77 13.89 -1.46 -12.17
C TYR A 77 15.13 -1.69 -13.04
N GLY A 78 16.05 -2.54 -12.58
CA GLY A 78 17.23 -2.92 -13.36
C GLY A 78 16.90 -3.71 -14.63
N LEU A 79 15.90 -4.60 -14.57
CA LEU A 79 15.47 -5.40 -15.75
C LEU A 79 14.80 -4.55 -16.83
N VAL A 80 14.07 -3.49 -16.44
CA VAL A 80 13.35 -2.61 -17.37
C VAL A 80 14.13 -1.32 -17.68
N ASP A 81 15.41 -1.27 -17.30
CA ASP A 81 16.31 -0.12 -17.53
C ASP A 81 15.70 1.23 -17.08
N GLY A 82 15.01 1.22 -15.94
CA GLY A 82 14.40 2.40 -15.36
C GLY A 82 13.21 2.98 -16.11
N HIS A 83 12.68 2.31 -17.12
CA HIS A 83 11.51 2.80 -17.86
C HIS A 83 10.25 2.76 -16.98
N LEU A 84 9.72 3.93 -16.59
CA LEU A 84 8.58 4.10 -15.70
C LEU A 84 7.37 3.26 -16.11
N TRP A 85 6.96 3.29 -17.39
CA TRP A 85 5.83 2.51 -17.88
C TRP A 85 6.01 1.01 -17.64
N ALA A 86 7.20 0.48 -17.97
CA ALA A 86 7.50 -0.93 -17.78
C ALA A 86 7.66 -1.27 -16.28
N PHE A 87 8.16 -0.34 -15.47
CA PHE A 87 8.26 -0.48 -14.02
C PHE A 87 6.89 -0.73 -13.39
N ARG A 88 5.86 -0.02 -13.84
CA ARG A 88 4.49 -0.11 -13.32
C ARG A 88 3.65 -1.27 -13.89
N VAL A 89 4.24 -2.15 -14.72
CA VAL A 89 3.55 -3.38 -15.18
C VAL A 89 3.25 -4.31 -14.01
N LEU A 90 4.18 -4.49 -13.06
CA LEU A 90 3.96 -5.39 -11.92
C LEU A 90 2.82 -4.94 -11.00
N PRO A 91 2.72 -3.68 -10.55
CA PRO A 91 1.56 -3.22 -9.78
C PRO A 91 0.24 -3.33 -10.54
N ALA A 92 0.23 -3.07 -11.85
CA ALA A 92 -0.97 -3.26 -12.67
C ALA A 92 -1.43 -4.73 -12.67
N LEU A 93 -0.50 -5.67 -12.85
CA LEU A 93 -0.79 -7.12 -12.77
C LEU A 93 -1.23 -7.55 -11.38
N ALA A 94 -0.63 -7.01 -10.32
CA ALA A 94 -1.04 -7.25 -8.93
C ALA A 94 -2.50 -6.80 -8.71
N SER A 95 -2.89 -5.62 -9.22
CA SER A 95 -4.27 -5.14 -9.15
C SER A 95 -5.25 -6.01 -9.93
N GLY A 96 -4.85 -6.51 -11.11
CA GLY A 96 -5.64 -7.51 -11.84
C GLY A 96 -5.84 -8.80 -11.03
N ALA A 97 -4.77 -9.28 -10.37
CA ALA A 97 -4.86 -10.44 -9.48
C ALA A 97 -5.78 -10.19 -8.28
N TYR A 98 -5.77 -8.99 -7.71
CA TYR A 98 -6.69 -8.60 -6.64
C TYR A 98 -8.17 -8.66 -7.08
N VAL A 99 -8.46 -8.23 -8.31
CA VAL A 99 -9.80 -8.37 -8.90
C VAL A 99 -10.19 -9.85 -9.09
N LEU A 100 -9.26 -10.68 -9.58
CA LEU A 100 -9.48 -12.13 -9.71
C LEU A 100 -9.82 -12.78 -8.36
N LEU A 101 -9.19 -12.34 -7.26
CA LEU A 101 -9.47 -12.85 -5.93
C LEU A 101 -10.91 -12.59 -5.50
N GLY A 102 -11.55 -11.49 -5.90
CA GLY A 102 -12.97 -11.26 -5.69
C GLY A 102 -13.85 -12.38 -6.27
N GLY A 103 -13.59 -12.75 -7.53
CA GLY A 103 -14.28 -13.87 -8.19
C GLY A 103 -13.95 -15.24 -7.57
N LEU A 104 -12.68 -15.47 -7.23
CA LEU A 104 -12.23 -16.72 -6.60
C LEU A 104 -12.83 -16.91 -5.22
N ILE A 105 -12.93 -15.89 -4.39
CA ILE A 105 -13.53 -15.96 -3.06
C ILE A 105 -15.06 -16.18 -3.21
N ALA A 106 -15.72 -15.47 -4.13
CA ALA A 106 -17.13 -15.69 -4.43
C ALA A 106 -17.39 -17.16 -4.85
N ARG A 107 -16.50 -17.74 -5.64
CA ARG A 107 -16.55 -19.16 -6.01
C ARG A 107 -16.44 -20.08 -4.78
N GLU A 108 -15.55 -19.78 -3.83
CA GLU A 108 -15.47 -20.56 -2.58
C GLU A 108 -16.76 -20.47 -1.77
N PHE A 109 -17.49 -19.35 -1.86
CA PHE A 109 -18.83 -19.21 -1.26
C PHE A 109 -19.95 -19.96 -2.02
N GLY A 110 -19.63 -20.60 -3.14
CA GLY A 110 -20.60 -21.33 -3.98
C GLY A 110 -21.38 -20.42 -4.93
N ALA A 111 -20.86 -19.23 -5.22
CA ALA A 111 -21.51 -18.26 -6.10
C ALA A 111 -21.60 -18.74 -7.55
N THR A 112 -22.74 -18.45 -8.20
CA THR A 112 -22.94 -18.72 -9.62
C THR A 112 -21.99 -17.86 -10.48
N PRO A 113 -21.73 -18.20 -11.75
CA PRO A 113 -20.85 -17.42 -12.62
C PRO A 113 -21.16 -15.94 -12.65
N ARG A 114 -22.44 -15.52 -12.71
CA ARG A 114 -22.85 -14.11 -12.69
C ARG A 114 -22.52 -13.40 -11.36
N HIS A 115 -22.63 -14.11 -10.23
CA HIS A 115 -22.28 -13.56 -8.92
C HIS A 115 -20.76 -13.44 -8.74
N GLN A 116 -19.98 -14.37 -9.32
CA GLN A 116 -18.52 -14.27 -9.37
C GLN A 116 -18.07 -13.03 -10.15
N VAL A 117 -18.71 -12.76 -11.30
CA VAL A 117 -18.44 -11.55 -12.11
C VAL A 117 -18.84 -10.29 -11.34
N ALA A 118 -20.01 -10.29 -10.68
CA ALA A 118 -20.43 -9.13 -9.86
C ALA A 118 -19.44 -8.84 -8.73
N ALA A 119 -18.88 -9.86 -8.08
CA ALA A 119 -17.85 -9.70 -7.06
C ALA A 119 -16.55 -9.11 -7.64
N ALA A 120 -16.09 -9.62 -8.79
CA ALA A 120 -14.92 -9.09 -9.49
C ALA A 120 -15.11 -7.63 -9.91
N VAL A 121 -16.29 -7.28 -10.46
CA VAL A 121 -16.65 -5.89 -10.81
C VAL A 121 -16.66 -5.01 -9.57
N ALA A 122 -17.24 -5.47 -8.45
CA ALA A 122 -17.22 -4.69 -7.20
C ALA A 122 -15.80 -4.41 -6.71
N VAL A 123 -14.88 -5.39 -6.76
CA VAL A 123 -13.47 -5.19 -6.42
C VAL A 123 -12.79 -4.23 -7.40
N ALA A 124 -13.02 -4.40 -8.71
CA ALA A 124 -12.46 -3.52 -9.75
C ALA A 124 -12.88 -2.05 -9.60
N MET A 125 -14.09 -1.82 -9.08
CA MET A 125 -14.66 -0.47 -8.87
C MET A 125 -14.20 0.20 -7.57
N THR A 126 -13.46 -0.47 -6.70
CA THR A 126 -12.93 0.20 -5.50
C THR A 126 -11.92 1.27 -5.90
N ALA A 127 -12.01 2.44 -5.24
CA ALA A 127 -11.05 3.51 -5.47
C ALA A 127 -9.61 3.03 -5.18
N LEU A 128 -9.47 2.20 -4.17
CA LEU A 128 -8.20 1.61 -3.77
C LEU A 128 -7.53 0.79 -4.89
N THR A 129 -8.30 -0.03 -5.63
CA THR A 129 -7.76 -0.85 -6.73
C THR A 129 -7.04 -0.01 -7.79
N LEU A 130 -7.56 1.18 -8.10
CA LEU A 130 -6.97 2.09 -9.08
C LEU A 130 -5.92 3.01 -8.46
N ALA A 131 -6.17 3.53 -7.25
CA ALA A 131 -5.28 4.50 -6.60
C ALA A 131 -3.88 3.94 -6.34
N VAL A 132 -3.78 2.72 -5.82
CA VAL A 132 -2.47 2.09 -5.56
C VAL A 132 -2.01 1.20 -6.71
N GLY A 133 -2.91 0.83 -7.62
CA GLY A 133 -2.61 -0.10 -8.72
C GLY A 133 -1.68 0.45 -9.78
N HIS A 134 -1.55 1.76 -9.90
CA HIS A 134 -0.60 2.39 -10.82
C HIS A 134 0.76 2.71 -10.16
N LEU A 135 0.91 2.48 -8.87
CA LEU A 135 2.13 2.76 -8.11
C LEU A 135 2.81 1.47 -7.64
N PHE A 136 4.14 1.46 -7.70
CA PHE A 136 4.95 0.35 -7.17
C PHE A 136 5.18 0.57 -5.67
N GLU A 137 4.17 0.23 -4.87
CA GLU A 137 4.18 0.43 -3.42
C GLU A 137 3.96 -0.85 -2.63
N THR A 138 4.35 -0.82 -1.36
CA THR A 138 4.06 -1.93 -0.44
C THR A 138 2.57 -2.21 -0.34
N THR A 139 1.72 -1.19 -0.40
CA THR A 139 0.25 -1.31 -0.30
C THR A 139 -0.32 -2.11 -1.46
N THR A 140 0.20 -1.92 -2.69
CA THR A 140 -0.25 -2.65 -3.89
C THR A 140 -0.03 -4.14 -3.77
N PHE A 141 1.14 -4.55 -3.30
CA PHE A 141 1.47 -5.96 -3.11
C PHE A 141 0.87 -6.55 -1.84
N ASP A 142 0.74 -5.77 -0.75
CA ASP A 142 0.10 -6.19 0.49
C ASP A 142 -1.37 -6.56 0.28
N MET A 143 -2.15 -5.70 -0.39
CA MET A 143 -3.57 -5.96 -0.58
C MET A 143 -3.83 -7.25 -1.36
N VAL A 144 -3.02 -7.56 -2.39
CA VAL A 144 -3.19 -8.78 -3.18
C VAL A 144 -2.71 -10.02 -2.42
N THR A 145 -1.58 -9.95 -1.75
CA THR A 145 -1.03 -11.11 -1.02
C THR A 145 -1.85 -11.44 0.22
N THR A 146 -2.31 -10.42 0.96
CA THR A 146 -3.19 -10.60 2.12
C THR A 146 -4.57 -11.12 1.69
N ALA A 147 -5.17 -10.60 0.60
CA ALA A 147 -6.42 -11.14 0.07
C ALA A 147 -6.26 -12.58 -0.45
N ALA A 148 -5.12 -12.92 -1.06
CA ALA A 148 -4.82 -14.29 -1.49
C ALA A 148 -4.63 -15.24 -0.29
N ALA A 149 -3.98 -14.79 0.77
CA ALA A 149 -3.86 -15.54 2.02
C ALA A 149 -5.26 -15.80 2.62
N LEU A 150 -6.12 -14.77 2.67
CA LEU A 150 -7.51 -14.90 3.12
C LEU A 150 -8.33 -15.86 2.22
N TRP A 151 -8.18 -15.78 0.89
CA TRP A 151 -8.82 -16.73 -0.02
C TRP A 151 -8.43 -18.17 0.31
N LEU A 152 -7.15 -18.45 0.50
CA LEU A 152 -6.68 -19.80 0.88
C LEU A 152 -7.17 -20.20 2.27
N PHE A 153 -7.25 -19.25 3.20
CA PHE A 153 -7.79 -19.48 4.52
C PHE A 153 -9.27 -19.84 4.47
N VAL A 154 -10.10 -19.10 3.70
CA VAL A 154 -11.49 -19.44 3.41
C VAL A 154 -11.61 -20.85 2.82
N ARG A 155 -10.79 -21.14 1.81
CA ARG A 155 -10.73 -22.45 1.17
C ARG A 155 -10.36 -23.57 2.14
N ALA A 156 -9.38 -23.34 3.02
CA ALA A 156 -8.94 -24.30 4.03
C ALA A 156 -10.04 -24.55 5.09
N MET A 157 -10.72 -23.49 5.52
CA MET A 157 -11.80 -23.56 6.50
C MET A 157 -13.04 -24.29 5.98
N ARG A 158 -13.31 -24.21 4.67
CA ARG A 158 -14.50 -24.79 4.02
C ARG A 158 -14.29 -26.19 3.44
N ASN A 159 -13.03 -26.67 3.33
CA ASN A 159 -12.73 -27.98 2.78
C ASN A 159 -13.08 -29.10 3.76
N GLU A 160 -13.85 -30.08 3.24
CA GLU A 160 -14.06 -31.37 3.87
C GLU A 160 -13.83 -32.51 2.83
N PRO A 161 -13.01 -33.51 3.08
CA PRO A 161 -12.11 -33.63 4.25
C PRO A 161 -11.00 -32.59 4.22
N GLN A 162 -10.46 -32.26 5.40
CA GLN A 162 -9.40 -31.28 5.52
C GLN A 162 -8.10 -31.76 4.88
N ARG A 163 -7.58 -30.99 3.91
CA ARG A 163 -6.31 -31.22 3.24
C ARG A 163 -5.22 -30.30 3.77
N TRP A 164 -3.97 -30.76 3.79
CA TRP A 164 -2.81 -29.95 4.22
C TRP A 164 -2.51 -28.81 3.25
N THR A 165 -2.61 -29.05 1.94
CA THR A 165 -2.18 -28.12 0.89
C THR A 165 -2.72 -26.69 1.05
N PRO A 166 -4.03 -26.44 1.24
CA PRO A 166 -4.52 -25.07 1.36
C PRO A 166 -4.05 -24.40 2.65
N TRP A 167 -3.80 -25.15 3.75
CA TRP A 167 -3.26 -24.59 4.99
C TRP A 167 -1.79 -24.21 4.85
N ILE A 168 -0.97 -25.07 4.23
CA ILE A 168 0.45 -24.77 3.96
C ILE A 168 0.54 -23.55 3.04
N ALA A 169 -0.24 -23.53 1.94
CA ALA A 169 -0.27 -22.41 1.01
C ALA A 169 -0.74 -21.10 1.70
N ALA A 170 -1.74 -21.15 2.59
CA ALA A 170 -2.17 -20.01 3.39
C ALA A 170 -1.04 -19.53 4.30
N GLY A 171 -0.31 -20.43 4.97
CA GLY A 171 0.83 -20.09 5.81
C GLY A 171 1.96 -19.42 5.04
N VAL A 172 2.32 -19.98 3.86
CA VAL A 172 3.35 -19.39 2.99
C VAL A 172 2.93 -18.00 2.50
N LEU A 173 1.70 -17.83 1.98
CA LEU A 173 1.25 -16.52 1.52
C LEU A 173 1.12 -15.50 2.67
N THR A 174 0.77 -15.95 3.87
CA THR A 174 0.80 -15.09 5.06
C THR A 174 2.24 -14.65 5.38
N GLY A 175 3.20 -15.56 5.33
CA GLY A 175 4.61 -15.22 5.51
C GLY A 175 5.10 -14.22 4.47
N VAL A 176 4.77 -14.44 3.20
CA VAL A 176 5.06 -13.49 2.10
C VAL A 176 4.40 -12.13 2.38
N ALA A 177 3.13 -12.09 2.79
CA ALA A 177 2.44 -10.84 3.13
C ALA A 177 3.13 -10.12 4.30
N MET A 178 3.61 -10.84 5.31
CA MET A 178 4.38 -10.26 6.44
C MET A 178 5.75 -9.72 5.99
N GLU A 179 6.36 -10.27 4.94
CA GLU A 179 7.60 -9.76 4.32
C GLU A 179 7.35 -8.61 3.33
N ILE A 180 6.08 -8.29 3.04
CA ILE A 180 5.66 -7.08 2.31
C ILE A 180 5.27 -6.00 3.30
N LYS A 181 4.41 -6.35 4.27
CA LYS A 181 3.92 -5.46 5.31
C LYS A 181 3.55 -6.25 6.56
N ILE A 182 4.17 -5.93 7.68
CA ILE A 182 3.92 -6.64 8.94
C ILE A 182 2.45 -6.57 9.38
N LEU A 183 1.70 -5.64 8.81
CA LEU A 183 0.26 -5.45 9.07
C LEU A 183 -0.58 -6.70 8.78
N ALA A 184 -0.11 -7.62 7.94
CA ALA A 184 -0.75 -8.91 7.72
C ALA A 184 -0.89 -9.74 9.02
N ALA A 185 0.05 -9.58 9.97
CA ALA A 185 -0.01 -10.30 11.25
C ALA A 185 -1.22 -9.88 12.12
N PRO A 186 -1.44 -8.61 12.49
CA PRO A 186 -2.63 -8.21 13.24
C PRO A 186 -3.94 -8.46 12.49
N LEU A 187 -3.96 -8.32 11.14
CA LEU A 187 -5.13 -8.65 10.33
C LEU A 187 -5.53 -10.11 10.50
N LEU A 188 -4.59 -11.04 10.41
CA LEU A 188 -4.86 -12.48 10.57
C LEU A 188 -5.14 -12.86 12.03
N ALA A 189 -4.51 -12.19 12.99
CA ALA A 189 -4.88 -12.34 14.40
C ALA A 189 -6.34 -11.95 14.63
N CYS A 190 -6.83 -10.87 14.02
CA CYS A 190 -8.24 -10.48 14.06
C CYS A 190 -9.16 -11.53 13.40
N CYS A 191 -8.70 -12.18 12.30
CA CYS A 191 -9.42 -13.31 11.72
C CYS A 191 -9.53 -14.49 12.71
N LEU A 192 -8.45 -14.85 13.39
CA LEU A 192 -8.46 -15.91 14.41
C LEU A 192 -9.39 -15.57 15.59
N LEU A 193 -9.38 -14.32 16.06
CA LEU A 193 -10.36 -13.82 17.03
C LEU A 193 -11.79 -13.92 16.50
N GLY A 194 -12.00 -13.59 15.22
CA GLY A 194 -13.28 -13.78 14.53
C GLY A 194 -13.72 -15.24 14.56
N VAL A 195 -12.81 -16.20 14.36
CA VAL A 195 -13.10 -17.64 14.48
C VAL A 195 -13.51 -18.01 15.89
N VAL A 196 -12.85 -17.43 16.91
CA VAL A 196 -13.23 -17.66 18.33
C VAL A 196 -14.65 -17.17 18.62
N ILE A 197 -15.06 -16.05 18.05
CA ILE A 197 -16.34 -15.39 18.34
C ILE A 197 -17.48 -15.99 17.49
N CYS A 198 -17.31 -16.06 16.17
CA CYS A 198 -18.36 -16.38 15.21
C CYS A 198 -18.05 -17.56 14.30
N GLY A 199 -16.87 -18.20 14.42
CA GLY A 199 -16.40 -19.22 13.50
C GLY A 199 -16.49 -20.66 14.02
N PRO A 200 -16.03 -21.63 13.22
CA PRO A 200 -15.96 -23.04 13.58
C PRO A 200 -14.77 -23.28 14.54
N ARG A 201 -15.00 -23.15 15.85
CA ARG A 201 -13.96 -23.27 16.88
C ARG A 201 -13.19 -24.59 16.83
N SER A 202 -13.78 -25.65 16.31
CA SER A 202 -13.09 -26.94 16.09
C SER A 202 -11.86 -26.80 15.18
N ARG A 203 -11.82 -25.79 14.31
CA ARG A 203 -10.67 -25.51 13.45
C ARG A 203 -9.45 -24.99 14.24
N LEU A 204 -9.67 -24.35 15.39
CA LEU A 204 -8.60 -23.90 16.27
C LEU A 204 -7.82 -25.07 16.88
N GLN A 205 -8.41 -26.26 16.93
CA GLN A 205 -7.75 -27.49 17.39
C GLN A 205 -7.00 -28.21 16.27
N SER A 206 -7.11 -27.73 15.01
CA SER A 206 -6.47 -28.36 13.87
C SER A 206 -4.96 -28.13 13.88
N PRO A 207 -4.12 -29.17 13.82
CA PRO A 207 -2.66 -29.01 13.71
C PRO A 207 -2.26 -28.31 12.42
N ARG A 208 -3.11 -28.37 11.38
CA ARG A 208 -2.87 -27.73 10.07
C ARG A 208 -2.90 -26.20 10.17
N LEU A 209 -3.82 -25.66 10.98
CA LEU A 209 -3.89 -24.22 11.25
C LEU A 209 -2.59 -23.75 11.93
N TRP A 210 -2.16 -24.46 12.98
CA TRP A 210 -0.96 -24.07 13.71
C TRP A 210 0.32 -24.26 12.90
N ALA A 211 0.36 -25.26 12.01
CA ALA A 211 1.44 -25.39 11.03
C ALA A 211 1.47 -24.18 10.07
N ALA A 212 0.31 -23.70 9.58
CA ALA A 212 0.25 -22.51 8.77
C ALA A 212 0.77 -21.27 9.52
N VAL A 213 0.36 -21.10 10.78
CA VAL A 213 0.86 -20.02 11.65
C VAL A 213 2.36 -20.13 11.85
N ALA A 214 2.88 -21.33 12.14
CA ALA A 214 4.31 -21.56 12.34
C ALA A 214 5.12 -21.25 11.07
N ILE A 215 4.64 -21.65 9.88
CA ILE A 215 5.26 -21.32 8.59
C ILE A 215 5.33 -19.81 8.39
N ALA A 216 4.23 -19.10 8.64
CA ALA A 216 4.19 -17.65 8.48
C ALA A 216 5.17 -16.94 9.42
N LEU A 217 5.19 -17.33 10.70
CA LEU A 217 6.11 -16.77 11.70
C LEU A 217 7.57 -17.11 11.39
N LEU A 218 7.86 -18.32 10.91
CA LEU A 218 9.21 -18.72 10.53
C LEU A 218 9.71 -17.88 9.34
N MET A 219 8.86 -17.60 8.36
CA MET A 219 9.22 -16.73 7.24
C MET A 219 9.44 -15.28 7.68
N ALA A 220 8.62 -14.76 8.58
CA ALA A 220 8.76 -13.40 9.11
C ALA A 220 9.87 -13.26 10.18
N ALA A 221 10.41 -14.37 10.68
CA ALA A 221 11.38 -14.37 11.79
C ALA A 221 12.63 -13.50 11.52
N PRO A 222 13.26 -13.50 10.32
CA PRO A 222 14.43 -12.67 10.06
C PRO A 222 14.14 -11.17 10.26
N ASN A 223 13.01 -10.67 9.73
CA ASN A 223 12.57 -9.30 9.92
C ASN A 223 12.27 -9.01 11.39
N LEU A 224 11.49 -9.85 12.07
CA LEU A 224 11.12 -9.66 13.46
C LEU A 224 12.35 -9.66 14.40
N VAL A 225 13.33 -10.53 14.15
CA VAL A 225 14.60 -10.55 14.90
C VAL A 225 15.39 -9.26 14.66
N TRP A 226 15.48 -8.80 13.39
CA TRP A 226 16.14 -7.55 13.07
C TRP A 226 15.51 -6.37 13.80
N GLN A 227 14.17 -6.29 13.80
CA GLN A 227 13.42 -5.26 14.53
C GLN A 227 13.69 -5.33 16.03
N ALA A 228 13.63 -6.53 16.62
CA ALA A 228 13.86 -6.73 18.04
C ALA A 228 15.29 -6.30 18.48
N LEU A 229 16.30 -6.64 17.70
CA LEU A 229 17.70 -6.27 17.98
C LEU A 229 17.95 -4.75 17.88
N ARG A 230 17.03 -3.99 17.27
CA ARG A 230 17.12 -2.53 17.10
C ARG A 230 16.05 -1.74 17.85
N GLY A 231 15.37 -2.38 18.82
CA GLY A 231 14.36 -1.71 19.66
C GLY A 231 13.04 -1.43 18.91
N PHE A 232 12.71 -2.21 17.88
CA PHE A 232 11.48 -2.11 17.11
C PHE A 232 11.24 -0.72 16.48
N PRO A 233 12.12 -0.22 15.60
CA PRO A 233 11.95 1.09 14.98
C PRO A 233 10.63 1.19 14.20
N MET A 234 10.08 0.09 13.67
CA MET A 234 8.76 0.06 13.05
C MET A 234 7.61 0.51 13.98
N LEU A 235 7.76 0.34 15.31
CA LEU A 235 6.75 0.84 16.26
C LEU A 235 6.82 2.37 16.38
N GLN A 236 7.99 2.97 16.19
CA GLN A 236 8.14 4.43 16.12
C GLN A 236 7.48 4.98 14.87
N VAL A 237 7.70 4.34 13.71
CA VAL A 237 6.99 4.66 12.45
C VAL A 237 5.47 4.55 12.65
N ALA A 238 4.98 3.46 13.27
CA ALA A 238 3.56 3.29 13.54
C ALA A 238 3.01 4.37 14.49
N ALA A 239 3.77 4.76 15.51
CA ALA A 239 3.39 5.83 16.44
C ALA A 239 3.33 7.19 15.73
N ASN A 240 4.28 7.50 14.86
CA ASN A 240 4.28 8.71 14.05
C ASN A 240 3.08 8.77 13.09
N ILE A 241 2.77 7.67 12.39
CA ILE A 241 1.57 7.57 11.56
C ILE A 241 0.30 7.81 12.41
N ALA A 242 0.21 7.20 13.59
CA ALA A 242 -0.92 7.37 14.50
C ALA A 242 -1.05 8.79 15.06
N GLY A 243 0.08 9.51 15.16
CA GLY A 243 0.18 10.91 15.55
C GLY A 243 -0.07 11.93 14.44
N GLY A 244 -0.23 11.50 13.19
CA GLY A 244 -0.44 12.37 12.04
C GLY A 244 0.85 12.76 11.30
N GLY A 245 1.97 12.11 11.59
CA GLY A 245 3.29 12.41 10.99
C GLY A 245 3.49 11.87 9.56
N SER A 246 2.45 11.33 8.92
CA SER A 246 2.47 10.92 7.50
C SER A 246 1.35 11.63 6.74
N THR A 247 1.61 12.04 5.49
CA THR A 247 0.63 12.69 4.61
C THR A 247 -0.64 11.86 4.42
N SER A 248 -0.52 10.52 4.45
CA SER A 248 -1.65 9.57 4.37
C SER A 248 -2.19 9.13 5.73
N SER A 249 -1.76 9.75 6.85
CA SER A 249 -2.34 9.48 8.18
C SER A 249 -3.82 9.83 8.21
N THR A 250 -4.62 8.97 8.84
CA THR A 250 -6.07 9.16 8.92
C THR A 250 -6.47 9.47 10.37
N PRO A 251 -7.07 10.64 10.66
CA PRO A 251 -7.60 10.92 12.00
C PRO A 251 -8.57 9.82 12.45
N ARG A 252 -8.50 9.39 13.72
CA ARG A 252 -9.33 8.28 14.23
C ARG A 252 -10.82 8.46 13.97
N ILE A 253 -11.34 9.68 14.14
CA ILE A 253 -12.75 9.99 13.88
C ILE A 253 -13.13 9.86 12.40
N ALA A 254 -12.19 10.08 11.50
CA ALA A 254 -12.39 9.99 10.07
C ALA A 254 -12.11 8.57 9.52
N LEU A 255 -11.57 7.64 10.32
CA LEU A 255 -11.11 6.34 9.83
C LEU A 255 -12.23 5.56 9.12
N VAL A 256 -13.39 5.41 9.73
CA VAL A 256 -14.51 4.63 9.13
C VAL A 256 -15.04 5.32 7.86
N PRO A 257 -15.36 6.62 7.85
CA PRO A 257 -15.68 7.31 6.61
C PRO A 257 -14.60 7.17 5.52
N SER A 258 -13.32 7.28 5.88
CA SER A 258 -12.21 7.16 4.94
C SER A 258 -12.04 5.75 4.38
N VAL A 259 -12.28 4.69 5.19
CA VAL A 259 -12.33 3.30 4.70
C VAL A 259 -13.45 3.14 3.67
N LEU A 260 -14.65 3.68 3.94
CA LEU A 260 -15.77 3.63 2.99
C LEU A 260 -15.48 4.43 1.72
N LEU A 261 -14.76 5.55 1.83
CA LEU A 261 -14.31 6.35 0.69
C LEU A 261 -13.27 5.60 -0.15
N ALA A 262 -12.29 4.95 0.50
CA ALA A 262 -11.27 4.14 -0.16
C ALA A 262 -11.86 2.93 -0.91
N VAL A 263 -12.92 2.32 -0.36
CA VAL A 263 -13.71 1.30 -1.07
C VAL A 263 -14.52 1.93 -2.21
N GLY A 264 -14.96 3.16 -2.05
CA GLY A 264 -15.81 3.91 -2.97
C GLY A 264 -17.27 3.92 -2.50
N PRO A 265 -17.96 5.08 -2.55
CA PRO A 265 -19.29 5.26 -1.97
C PRO A 265 -20.33 4.26 -2.47
N VAL A 266 -20.34 3.96 -3.77
CA VAL A 266 -21.27 2.99 -4.39
C VAL A 266 -20.93 1.56 -3.96
N VAL A 267 -19.64 1.21 -3.98
CA VAL A 267 -19.18 -0.14 -3.62
C VAL A 267 -19.31 -0.40 -2.13
N SER A 268 -19.29 0.64 -1.29
CA SER A 268 -19.53 0.54 0.15
C SER A 268 -20.93 0.00 0.49
N ILE A 269 -21.92 0.18 -0.39
CA ILE A 269 -23.23 -0.46 -0.24
C ILE A 269 -23.07 -1.99 -0.32
N VAL A 270 -22.27 -2.47 -1.29
CA VAL A 270 -22.00 -3.91 -1.46
C VAL A 270 -21.21 -4.45 -0.26
N LEU A 271 -20.24 -3.67 0.24
CA LEU A 271 -19.45 -3.99 1.45
C LEU A 271 -20.37 -4.17 2.68
N ILE A 272 -21.25 -3.20 2.94
CA ILE A 272 -22.18 -3.23 4.07
C ILE A 272 -23.14 -4.44 3.95
N VAL A 273 -23.70 -4.69 2.76
CA VAL A 273 -24.53 -5.86 2.52
C VAL A 273 -23.74 -7.15 2.77
N GLY A 274 -22.48 -7.20 2.32
CA GLY A 274 -21.58 -8.34 2.56
C GLY A 274 -21.34 -8.60 4.05
N LEU A 275 -21.08 -7.58 4.83
CA LEU A 275 -20.94 -7.69 6.29
C LEU A 275 -22.23 -8.22 6.93
N ILE A 276 -23.39 -7.68 6.53
CA ILE A 276 -24.69 -8.14 7.04
C ILE A 276 -24.93 -9.60 6.69
N VAL A 277 -24.64 -10.01 5.46
CA VAL A 277 -24.81 -11.41 5.00
C VAL A 277 -23.91 -12.35 5.79
N LEU A 278 -22.65 -12.01 5.99
CA LEU A 278 -21.70 -12.82 6.75
C LEU A 278 -22.10 -12.92 8.23
N LEU A 279 -22.55 -11.83 8.86
CA LEU A 279 -22.97 -11.81 10.27
C LEU A 279 -24.31 -12.53 10.50
N ARG A 280 -25.25 -12.46 9.54
CA ARG A 280 -26.57 -13.12 9.62
C ARG A 280 -26.57 -14.58 9.22
N SER A 281 -25.46 -15.10 8.74
CA SER A 281 -25.32 -16.52 8.46
C SER A 281 -25.65 -17.32 9.72
N ASP A 282 -26.89 -17.85 9.84
CA ASP A 282 -27.46 -18.55 11.00
C ASP A 282 -26.69 -19.81 11.41
N ARG A 283 -25.65 -20.10 10.71
CA ARG A 283 -24.81 -21.25 10.92
C ARG A 283 -23.56 -20.81 11.68
N ARG A 284 -23.63 -20.91 13.00
CA ARG A 284 -22.43 -21.00 13.83
C ARG A 284 -21.48 -21.99 13.13
N GLY A 285 -20.58 -21.48 12.31
CA GLY A 285 -19.54 -22.32 11.73
C GLY A 285 -19.15 -22.14 10.29
N THR A 286 -19.65 -21.18 9.50
CA THR A 286 -19.12 -21.06 8.14
C THR A 286 -18.26 -19.82 7.89
N ASP A 287 -18.83 -18.62 7.85
CA ASP A 287 -18.09 -17.46 7.32
C ASP A 287 -18.21 -16.17 8.16
N GLY A 288 -19.01 -16.18 9.23
CA GLY A 288 -19.21 -15.03 10.13
C GLY A 288 -17.91 -14.50 10.75
N TRP A 289 -16.91 -15.39 10.86
CA TRP A 289 -15.57 -15.02 11.33
C TRP A 289 -14.88 -13.98 10.44
N LEU A 290 -15.17 -13.94 9.14
CA LEU A 290 -14.64 -12.94 8.23
C LEU A 290 -15.15 -11.53 8.56
N ALA A 291 -16.46 -11.39 8.76
CA ALA A 291 -17.06 -10.11 9.14
C ALA A 291 -16.61 -9.68 10.55
N ALA A 292 -16.57 -10.64 11.50
CA ALA A 292 -16.05 -10.37 12.84
C ALA A 292 -14.59 -9.94 12.78
N GLY A 293 -13.73 -10.65 12.03
CA GLY A 293 -12.34 -10.30 11.83
C GLY A 293 -12.14 -8.91 11.22
N PHE A 294 -12.92 -8.57 10.20
CA PHE A 294 -12.91 -7.23 9.60
C PHE A 294 -13.27 -6.15 10.63
N LEU A 295 -14.37 -6.33 11.37
CA LEU A 295 -14.82 -5.35 12.35
C LEU A 295 -13.84 -5.20 13.52
N ILE A 296 -13.26 -6.32 13.99
CA ILE A 296 -12.22 -6.31 15.03
C ILE A 296 -10.98 -5.57 14.52
N PHE A 297 -10.58 -5.79 13.27
CA PHE A 297 -9.44 -5.11 12.68
C PHE A 297 -9.68 -3.60 12.52
N VAL A 298 -10.87 -3.19 12.07
CA VAL A 298 -11.24 -1.77 12.04
C VAL A 298 -11.24 -1.16 13.44
N ALA A 299 -11.77 -1.88 14.45
CA ALA A 299 -11.71 -1.44 15.85
C ALA A 299 -10.27 -1.34 16.37
N PHE A 300 -9.40 -2.30 16.01
CA PHE A 300 -7.97 -2.24 16.30
C PHE A 300 -7.34 -0.97 15.72
N LEU A 301 -7.62 -0.63 14.46
CA LEU A 301 -7.11 0.58 13.82
C LEU A 301 -7.67 1.87 14.44
N LEU A 302 -8.92 1.88 14.91
CA LEU A 302 -9.50 3.01 15.66
C LEU A 302 -8.74 3.27 16.98
N ILE A 303 -8.26 2.22 17.63
CA ILE A 303 -7.53 2.31 18.90
C ILE A 303 -6.06 2.67 18.64
N SER A 304 -5.37 1.90 17.79
CA SER A 304 -3.93 2.05 17.54
C SER A 304 -3.58 3.23 16.65
N GLY A 305 -4.53 3.73 15.86
CA GLY A 305 -4.26 4.60 14.71
C GLY A 305 -3.87 3.79 13.49
N GLY A 306 -3.99 4.39 12.31
CA GLY A 306 -3.64 3.73 11.06
C GLY A 306 -4.18 4.47 9.85
N LYS A 307 -3.98 3.89 8.68
CA LYS A 307 -4.39 4.45 7.40
C LYS A 307 -5.68 3.78 6.91
N ALA A 308 -6.52 4.53 6.20
CA ALA A 308 -7.83 4.07 5.73
C ALA A 308 -7.79 2.83 4.82
N TYR A 309 -6.68 2.61 4.13
CA TYR A 309 -6.51 1.48 3.22
C TYR A 309 -5.99 0.19 3.89
N TYR A 310 -5.63 0.20 5.17
CA TYR A 310 -5.13 -1.00 5.87
C TYR A 310 -6.08 -2.21 5.85
N PRO A 311 -7.43 -2.05 5.84
CA PRO A 311 -8.34 -3.19 5.71
C PRO A 311 -8.45 -3.79 4.29
N ALA A 312 -7.66 -3.33 3.31
CA ALA A 312 -7.75 -3.74 1.90
C ALA A 312 -7.77 -5.26 1.69
N GLY A 313 -6.96 -6.00 2.44
CA GLY A 313 -6.93 -7.46 2.34
C GLY A 313 -8.28 -8.16 2.57
N PHE A 314 -9.16 -7.58 3.37
CA PHE A 314 -10.51 -8.12 3.62
C PHE A 314 -11.52 -7.77 2.52
N VAL A 315 -11.32 -6.68 1.79
CA VAL A 315 -12.33 -6.10 0.90
C VAL A 315 -12.87 -7.12 -0.13
N PRO A 316 -12.04 -7.90 -0.85
CA PRO A 316 -12.55 -8.88 -1.81
C PRO A 316 -13.46 -9.93 -1.17
N ALA A 317 -13.17 -10.36 0.07
CA ALA A 317 -13.94 -11.38 0.76
C ALA A 317 -15.34 -10.86 1.17
N VAL A 318 -15.38 -9.63 1.69
CA VAL A 318 -16.63 -8.99 2.09
C VAL A 318 -17.49 -8.64 0.88
N LEU A 319 -16.88 -8.09 -0.19
CA LEU A 319 -17.58 -7.79 -1.44
C LEU A 319 -18.10 -9.06 -2.12
N ALA A 320 -17.36 -10.16 -2.09
CA ALA A 320 -17.80 -11.43 -2.63
C ALA A 320 -19.08 -11.94 -1.95
N ALA A 321 -19.26 -11.70 -0.66
CA ALA A 321 -20.48 -12.06 0.06
C ALA A 321 -21.67 -11.14 -0.28
N GLY A 322 -21.41 -9.84 -0.52
CA GLY A 322 -22.44 -8.84 -0.78
C GLY A 322 -22.88 -8.73 -2.24
N ALA A 323 -21.99 -9.04 -3.18
CA ALA A 323 -22.24 -8.82 -4.61
C ALA A 323 -23.44 -9.62 -5.16
N GLY A 324 -23.57 -10.89 -4.76
CA GLY A 324 -24.70 -11.71 -5.19
C GLY A 324 -26.07 -11.14 -4.79
N PRO A 325 -26.33 -10.90 -3.49
CA PRO A 325 -27.57 -10.29 -3.01
C PRO A 325 -27.90 -8.94 -3.67
N VAL A 326 -26.89 -8.08 -3.85
CA VAL A 326 -27.07 -6.77 -4.51
C VAL A 326 -27.46 -6.97 -5.98
N LEU A 327 -26.76 -7.85 -6.71
CA LEU A 327 -27.09 -8.15 -8.11
C LEU A 327 -28.53 -8.70 -8.23
N GLU A 328 -28.93 -9.64 -7.36
CA GLU A 328 -30.30 -10.18 -7.37
C GLU A 328 -31.34 -9.10 -7.08
N TRP A 329 -31.09 -8.18 -6.16
CA TRP A 329 -31.95 -7.05 -5.91
C TRP A 329 -32.10 -6.15 -7.14
N VAL A 330 -31.02 -5.93 -7.89
CA VAL A 330 -31.02 -5.13 -9.12
C VAL A 330 -31.85 -5.81 -10.21
N ILE A 331 -31.56 -7.09 -10.52
CA ILE A 331 -32.13 -7.77 -11.70
C ILE A 331 -33.58 -8.24 -11.49
N ARG A 332 -33.97 -8.57 -10.25
CA ARG A 332 -35.36 -8.99 -9.92
C ARG A 332 -36.27 -7.82 -9.61
N GLY A 333 -35.75 -6.59 -9.69
CA GLY A 333 -36.49 -5.39 -9.36
C GLY A 333 -37.23 -4.78 -10.53
N ARG A 334 -37.93 -3.67 -10.25
CA ARG A 334 -38.54 -2.82 -11.29
C ARG A 334 -37.43 -2.22 -12.17
N LEU A 335 -37.74 -1.82 -13.40
CA LEU A 335 -36.79 -1.31 -14.39
C LEU A 335 -35.92 -0.13 -13.90
N TRP A 336 -36.38 0.67 -12.94
CA TRP A 336 -35.59 1.77 -12.38
C TRP A 336 -34.33 1.28 -11.64
N ARG A 337 -34.34 0.05 -11.09
CA ARG A 337 -33.19 -0.48 -10.32
C ARG A 337 -31.96 -0.75 -11.19
N PRO A 338 -32.05 -1.48 -12.33
CA PRO A 338 -30.91 -1.65 -13.21
C PRO A 338 -30.47 -0.32 -13.85
N VAL A 339 -31.41 0.61 -14.18
CA VAL A 339 -31.06 1.94 -14.69
C VAL A 339 -30.26 2.73 -13.66
N LEU A 340 -30.73 2.77 -12.41
CA LEU A 340 -30.02 3.39 -11.30
C LEU A 340 -28.66 2.75 -11.07
N ALA A 341 -28.57 1.40 -11.06
CA ALA A 341 -27.31 0.68 -10.86
C ALA A 341 -26.29 1.01 -11.96
N ILE A 342 -26.69 1.03 -13.22
CA ILE A 342 -25.84 1.41 -14.35
C ILE A 342 -25.37 2.86 -14.19
N GLY A 343 -26.26 3.79 -13.86
CA GLY A 343 -25.91 5.20 -13.65
C GLY A 343 -24.90 5.37 -12.52
N LEU A 344 -25.11 4.69 -11.38
CA LEU A 344 -24.18 4.71 -10.25
C LEU A 344 -22.84 4.06 -10.57
N ILE A 345 -22.81 2.97 -11.33
CA ILE A 345 -21.58 2.30 -11.80
C ILE A 345 -20.78 3.27 -12.68
N LEU A 346 -21.41 3.87 -13.68
CA LEU A 346 -20.76 4.81 -14.59
C LEU A 346 -20.22 6.03 -13.82
N LEU A 347 -21.03 6.61 -12.94
CA LEU A 347 -20.60 7.72 -12.09
C LEU A 347 -19.40 7.32 -11.22
N SER A 348 -19.46 6.16 -10.56
CA SER A 348 -18.38 5.66 -9.71
C SER A 348 -17.09 5.41 -10.52
N VAL A 349 -17.17 4.78 -11.69
CA VAL A 349 -16.00 4.52 -12.54
C VAL A 349 -15.37 5.84 -12.97
N VAL A 350 -16.17 6.79 -13.45
CA VAL A 350 -15.65 8.09 -13.92
C VAL A 350 -15.03 8.87 -12.77
N THR A 351 -15.74 9.01 -11.64
CA THR A 351 -15.22 9.79 -10.50
C THR A 351 -13.97 9.12 -9.90
N THR A 352 -13.96 7.79 -9.75
CA THR A 352 -12.80 7.07 -9.27
C THR A 352 -11.61 7.24 -10.20
N ALA A 353 -11.78 7.05 -11.51
CA ALA A 353 -10.69 7.24 -12.48
C ALA A 353 -10.13 8.67 -12.46
N LEU A 354 -11.00 9.68 -12.38
CA LEU A 354 -10.57 11.08 -12.33
C LEU A 354 -9.82 11.44 -11.05
N LEU A 355 -10.19 10.84 -9.92
CA LEU A 355 -9.61 11.16 -8.60
C LEU A 355 -8.39 10.28 -8.23
N THR A 356 -8.21 9.15 -8.90
CA THR A 356 -7.16 8.20 -8.51
C THR A 356 -6.11 7.94 -9.57
N LEU A 357 -6.37 8.27 -10.84
CA LEU A 357 -5.44 8.02 -11.93
C LEU A 357 -4.82 9.32 -12.46
N PRO A 358 -3.58 9.29 -12.96
CA PRO A 358 -2.91 10.45 -13.56
C PRO A 358 -3.48 10.80 -14.95
N VAL A 359 -4.76 11.21 -15.01
CA VAL A 359 -5.47 11.47 -16.29
C VAL A 359 -5.41 12.92 -16.75
N GLY A 360 -5.27 13.88 -15.81
CA GLY A 360 -5.13 15.31 -16.11
C GLY A 360 -3.72 15.70 -16.60
N ARG A 361 -3.52 16.98 -16.89
CA ARG A 361 -2.17 17.55 -17.00
C ARG A 361 -1.73 18.02 -15.62
N PRO A 362 -0.48 17.81 -15.18
CA PRO A 362 0.04 18.40 -13.96
C PRO A 362 -0.25 19.91 -13.91
N GLY A 363 -0.75 20.40 -12.76
CA GLY A 363 -1.15 21.79 -12.58
C GLY A 363 -2.45 22.21 -13.26
N GLY A 364 -3.12 21.33 -14.01
CA GLY A 364 -4.40 21.63 -14.65
C GLY A 364 -5.61 21.41 -13.72
N PRO A 365 -6.83 21.85 -14.13
CA PRO A 365 -8.02 21.78 -13.27
C PRO A 365 -8.35 20.38 -12.76
N VAL A 366 -8.25 19.34 -13.60
CA VAL A 366 -8.50 17.95 -13.21
C VAL A 366 -7.48 17.49 -12.17
N PHE A 367 -6.21 17.85 -12.36
CA PHE A 367 -5.13 17.54 -11.41
C PHE A 367 -5.41 18.20 -10.05
N THR A 368 -5.72 19.49 -10.02
CA THR A 368 -6.01 20.22 -8.77
C THR A 368 -7.20 19.63 -8.01
N ILE A 369 -8.27 19.20 -8.72
CA ILE A 369 -9.41 18.54 -8.10
C ILE A 369 -9.03 17.16 -7.55
N ALA A 370 -8.19 16.41 -8.27
CA ALA A 370 -7.80 15.05 -7.91
C ALA A 370 -6.82 15.02 -6.73
N THR A 371 -5.86 15.94 -6.69
CA THR A 371 -4.81 15.97 -5.65
C THR A 371 -5.34 16.35 -4.26
N GLY A 372 -6.50 17.02 -4.17
CA GLY A 372 -7.14 17.30 -2.88
C GLY A 372 -7.46 16.02 -2.07
N PRO A 373 -8.24 15.07 -2.62
CA PRO A 373 -8.52 13.79 -1.96
C PRO A 373 -7.40 12.75 -2.13
N ASN A 374 -6.48 12.90 -3.10
CA ASN A 374 -5.40 11.96 -3.39
C ASN A 374 -4.07 12.71 -3.64
N PRO A 375 -3.37 13.10 -2.58
CA PRO A 375 -2.11 13.85 -2.68
C PRO A 375 -0.99 13.05 -3.36
N ASP A 376 -1.06 11.70 -3.40
CA ASP A 376 -0.05 10.84 -4.05
C ASP A 376 0.13 11.18 -5.54
N LEU A 377 -0.93 11.67 -6.21
CA LEU A 377 -0.83 12.14 -7.60
C LEU A 377 0.08 13.37 -7.75
N ALA A 378 0.12 14.26 -6.76
CA ALA A 378 1.04 15.39 -6.76
C ALA A 378 2.47 14.95 -6.44
N ALA A 379 2.63 13.94 -5.59
CA ALA A 379 3.93 13.38 -5.21
C ALA A 379 4.65 12.63 -6.36
N GLU A 380 3.96 12.38 -7.48
CA GLU A 380 4.58 11.85 -8.71
C GLU A 380 5.26 12.92 -9.57
N VAL A 381 5.09 14.22 -9.25
CA VAL A 381 5.49 15.32 -10.15
C VAL A 381 6.63 16.14 -9.56
N GLY A 382 7.64 16.43 -10.38
CA GLY A 382 8.67 17.42 -10.05
C GLY A 382 10.05 16.86 -9.71
N TRP A 383 10.22 15.56 -9.53
CA TRP A 383 11.50 14.94 -9.13
C TRP A 383 12.67 15.26 -10.06
N PRO A 384 12.56 15.20 -11.41
CA PRO A 384 13.67 15.60 -12.29
C PRO A 384 14.06 17.06 -12.11
N GLY A 385 13.07 17.98 -12.04
CA GLY A 385 13.34 19.40 -11.81
C GLY A 385 13.96 19.68 -10.45
N TYR A 386 13.57 18.93 -9.41
CA TYR A 386 14.21 19.00 -8.09
C TYR A 386 15.68 18.60 -8.18
N VAL A 387 16.01 17.49 -8.84
CA VAL A 387 17.39 17.02 -9.01
C VAL A 387 18.23 18.02 -9.82
N ASP A 388 17.64 18.63 -10.86
CA ASP A 388 18.31 19.67 -11.65
C ASP A 388 18.64 20.90 -10.81
N GLN A 389 17.71 21.42 -10.00
CA GLN A 389 17.91 22.59 -9.14
C GLN A 389 18.96 22.33 -8.07
N VAL A 390 18.98 21.15 -7.44
CA VAL A 390 20.05 20.75 -6.52
C VAL A 390 21.38 20.65 -7.27
N GLY A 391 21.38 20.13 -8.50
CA GLY A 391 22.55 20.07 -9.37
C GLY A 391 23.15 21.46 -9.66
N GLU A 392 22.31 22.46 -9.88
CA GLU A 392 22.73 23.85 -10.09
C GLU A 392 23.44 24.43 -8.86
N VAL A 393 22.88 24.19 -7.66
CA VAL A 393 23.52 24.60 -6.40
C VAL A 393 24.86 23.89 -6.22
N VAL A 394 24.94 22.57 -6.46
CA VAL A 394 26.21 21.82 -6.40
C VAL A 394 27.22 22.33 -7.42
N ALA A 395 26.77 22.66 -8.63
CA ALA A 395 27.65 23.22 -9.67
C ALA A 395 28.27 24.57 -9.27
N SER A 396 27.56 25.39 -8.49
CA SER A 396 28.06 26.69 -7.98
C SER A 396 29.17 26.55 -6.94
N ILE A 397 29.33 25.35 -6.33
CA ILE A 397 30.42 25.12 -5.34
C ILE A 397 31.73 24.91 -6.08
N PRO A 398 32.83 25.62 -5.67
CA PRO A 398 34.15 25.40 -6.24
C PRO A 398 34.60 23.94 -6.19
N ALA A 399 35.23 23.44 -7.26
CA ALA A 399 35.58 22.03 -7.39
C ALA A 399 36.39 21.49 -6.19
N ALA A 400 37.32 22.33 -5.64
CA ALA A 400 38.12 21.96 -4.48
C ALA A 400 37.29 21.74 -3.20
N GLN A 401 36.16 22.43 -3.04
CA GLN A 401 35.26 22.28 -1.88
C GLN A 401 34.31 21.13 -2.04
N ARG A 402 33.91 20.76 -3.27
CA ARG A 402 33.00 19.63 -3.51
C ARG A 402 33.53 18.31 -2.95
N ALA A 403 34.83 18.13 -2.86
CA ALA A 403 35.43 16.90 -2.31
C ALA A 403 35.05 16.65 -0.83
N ASN A 404 34.81 17.72 -0.07
CA ASN A 404 34.42 17.67 1.35
C ASN A 404 32.91 17.98 1.55
N THR A 405 32.15 18.12 0.48
CA THR A 405 30.73 18.45 0.51
C THR A 405 29.88 17.19 0.33
N ILE A 406 28.87 17.04 1.16
CA ILE A 406 27.81 16.02 1.00
C ILE A 406 26.48 16.69 0.67
N VAL A 407 25.47 15.89 0.34
CA VAL A 407 24.08 16.31 0.32
C VAL A 407 23.34 15.66 1.49
N LEU A 408 22.69 16.48 2.31
CA LEU A 408 21.86 16.04 3.44
C LEU A 408 20.40 16.45 3.21
N THR A 409 19.50 15.49 3.14
CA THR A 409 18.07 15.76 2.90
C THR A 409 17.24 15.48 4.13
N GLN A 410 16.13 16.21 4.26
CA GLN A 410 15.17 16.00 5.33
C GLN A 410 14.39 14.69 5.15
N THR A 411 13.98 14.34 3.92
CA THR A 411 13.17 13.17 3.65
C THR A 411 13.90 12.10 2.86
N TYR A 412 13.50 10.84 3.05
CA TYR A 412 14.04 9.69 2.32
C TYR A 412 13.71 9.75 0.82
N GLN A 413 12.55 10.33 0.43
CA GLN A 413 12.19 10.49 -0.98
C GLN A 413 13.13 11.46 -1.68
N GLN A 414 13.45 12.59 -1.04
CA GLN A 414 14.41 13.57 -1.54
C GLN A 414 15.80 12.93 -1.75
N ALA A 415 16.26 12.16 -0.75
CA ALA A 415 17.52 11.42 -0.84
C ALA A 415 17.51 10.42 -1.99
N ALA A 416 16.45 9.61 -2.09
CA ALA A 416 16.33 8.59 -3.11
C ALA A 416 16.28 9.17 -4.54
N ALA A 417 15.62 10.31 -4.72
CA ALA A 417 15.60 10.99 -6.01
C ALA A 417 17.01 11.42 -6.45
N LEU A 418 17.80 12.00 -5.54
CA LEU A 418 19.17 12.42 -5.82
C LEU A 418 20.16 11.28 -6.01
N ASP A 419 19.90 10.13 -5.38
CA ASP A 419 20.72 8.93 -5.55
C ASP A 419 20.43 8.21 -6.89
N LEU A 420 19.17 8.19 -7.30
CA LEU A 420 18.73 7.41 -8.47
C LEU A 420 18.74 8.21 -9.77
N LEU A 421 18.31 9.47 -9.74
CA LEU A 421 18.19 10.33 -10.92
C LEU A 421 19.46 11.15 -11.15
N ARG A 422 19.66 11.59 -12.40
CA ARG A 422 20.81 12.39 -12.79
C ARG A 422 20.36 13.78 -13.22
N PRO A 423 21.06 14.85 -12.79
CA PRO A 423 20.77 16.19 -13.29
C PRO A 423 21.02 16.30 -14.79
N ALA A 424 20.19 17.05 -15.50
CA ALA A 424 20.34 17.30 -16.94
C ALA A 424 21.65 18.00 -17.28
N SER A 425 22.20 18.78 -16.35
CA SER A 425 23.53 19.41 -16.47
C SER A 425 24.71 18.43 -16.50
N GLY A 426 24.48 17.16 -16.13
CA GLY A 426 25.53 16.15 -16.01
C GLY A 426 26.48 16.35 -14.82
N VAL A 427 26.22 17.32 -13.92
CA VAL A 427 27.01 17.50 -12.71
C VAL A 427 26.84 16.28 -11.81
N THR A 428 27.96 15.83 -11.21
CA THR A 428 27.91 14.72 -10.25
C THR A 428 27.42 15.24 -8.91
N ILE A 429 26.29 14.72 -8.46
CA ILE A 429 25.80 14.98 -7.08
C ILE A 429 26.74 14.28 -6.11
N PRO A 430 27.22 14.97 -5.04
CA PRO A 430 27.97 14.34 -3.96
C PRO A 430 27.18 13.23 -3.27
N ALA A 431 27.84 12.48 -2.39
CA ALA A 431 27.20 11.42 -1.62
C ALA A 431 25.98 11.97 -0.84
N VAL A 432 24.85 11.26 -0.96
CA VAL A 432 23.55 11.69 -0.41
C VAL A 432 23.28 10.96 0.89
N TYR A 433 22.85 11.70 1.89
CA TYR A 433 22.51 11.22 3.22
C TYR A 433 21.15 11.77 3.66
N SER A 434 20.48 11.03 4.53
CA SER A 434 19.26 11.48 5.23
C SER A 434 19.16 10.80 6.58
N GLY A 435 18.71 11.54 7.59
CA GLY A 435 18.36 10.98 8.90
C GLY A 435 17.06 10.20 8.90
N HIS A 436 16.35 10.09 7.75
CA HIS A 436 15.00 9.59 7.66
C HIS A 436 14.98 8.10 7.24
N ASN A 437 14.25 7.27 8.00
CA ASN A 437 13.97 5.85 7.72
C ASN A 437 15.23 5.02 7.38
N GLY A 438 15.22 4.28 6.29
CA GLY A 438 16.31 3.40 5.88
C GLY A 438 17.67 4.10 5.72
N PHE A 439 17.68 5.33 5.23
CA PHE A 439 18.91 6.10 5.01
C PHE A 439 19.72 6.29 6.29
N TRP A 440 19.06 6.52 7.44
CA TRP A 440 19.75 6.66 8.71
C TRP A 440 20.56 5.41 9.09
N PHE A 441 20.03 4.23 8.81
CA PHE A 441 20.66 2.94 9.11
C PHE A 441 21.87 2.63 8.21
N TRP A 442 22.03 3.32 7.08
CA TRP A 442 23.18 3.12 6.19
C TRP A 442 24.43 3.83 6.67
N GLY A 443 24.31 4.61 7.71
CA GLY A 443 25.42 5.20 8.46
C GLY A 443 25.63 6.69 8.21
N PRO A 444 26.46 7.31 9.06
CA PRO A 444 26.78 8.72 8.96
C PRO A 444 27.69 9.02 7.75
N PRO A 445 27.75 10.29 7.34
CA PRO A 445 28.79 10.78 6.46
C PRO A 445 30.20 10.53 7.05
N PRO A 446 31.26 10.51 6.21
CA PRO A 446 32.63 10.44 6.70
C PRO A 446 32.99 11.73 7.45
N GLU A 447 33.79 11.61 8.49
CA GLU A 447 34.22 12.79 9.31
C GLU A 447 35.00 13.85 8.49
N SER A 448 35.48 13.51 7.30
CA SER A 448 36.10 14.45 6.36
C SER A 448 35.09 15.35 5.64
N ALA A 449 33.79 15.03 5.69
CA ALA A 449 32.73 15.85 5.12
C ALA A 449 32.39 17.00 6.05
N THR A 450 33.00 18.16 5.82
CA THR A 450 32.85 19.37 6.64
C THR A 450 31.80 20.34 6.13
N ASP A 451 31.37 20.16 4.87
CA ASP A 451 30.42 21.03 4.19
C ASP A 451 29.24 20.22 3.67
N ALA A 452 28.07 20.85 3.53
CA ALA A 452 26.88 20.19 3.05
C ALA A 452 26.01 21.13 2.20
N VAL A 453 25.30 20.49 1.22
CA VAL A 453 24.07 21.04 0.68
C VAL A 453 22.93 20.42 1.48
N VAL A 454 22.25 21.21 2.31
CA VAL A 454 21.17 20.75 3.21
C VAL A 454 19.83 21.13 2.61
N ILE A 455 18.93 20.14 2.43
CA ILE A 455 17.66 20.30 1.73
C ILE A 455 16.52 19.92 2.68
N GLY A 456 15.63 20.85 2.94
CA GLY A 456 14.48 20.66 3.82
C GLY A 456 14.20 21.86 4.71
N ASP A 457 13.05 21.83 5.39
CA ASP A 457 12.60 22.85 6.33
C ASP A 457 13.29 22.70 7.70
N PHE A 458 14.60 22.88 7.72
CA PHE A 458 15.34 22.92 8.97
C PHE A 458 15.25 24.31 9.60
N SER A 459 15.03 24.38 10.91
CA SER A 459 15.06 25.66 11.59
C SER A 459 16.45 26.29 11.57
N PRO A 460 16.60 27.63 11.62
CA PRO A 460 17.90 28.28 11.75
C PRO A 460 18.71 27.78 12.96
N ALA A 461 18.03 27.37 14.04
CA ALA A 461 18.67 26.82 15.23
C ALA A 461 19.24 25.41 14.96
N ASP A 462 18.51 24.55 14.22
CA ASP A 462 19.03 23.22 13.85
C ASP A 462 20.26 23.34 12.96
N LEU A 463 20.21 24.21 11.94
CA LEU A 463 21.32 24.46 11.05
C LEU A 463 22.54 25.01 11.81
N ALA A 464 22.34 25.97 12.74
CA ALA A 464 23.40 26.55 13.56
C ALA A 464 24.02 25.58 14.56
N THR A 465 23.27 24.53 14.95
CA THR A 465 23.79 23.43 15.78
C THR A 465 24.79 22.58 15.00
N GLY A 466 24.51 22.31 13.73
CA GLY A 466 25.36 21.48 12.86
C GLY A 466 26.53 22.22 12.23
N TYR A 467 26.33 23.45 11.78
CA TYR A 467 27.25 24.16 10.90
C TYR A 467 27.60 25.59 11.41
N ALA A 468 28.79 26.05 11.08
CA ALA A 468 29.23 27.38 11.44
C ALA A 468 28.54 28.49 10.62
N HIS A 469 28.26 28.18 9.35
CA HIS A 469 27.60 29.10 8.43
C HIS A 469 26.68 28.32 7.50
N CYS A 470 25.42 28.76 7.35
CA CYS A 470 24.48 28.30 6.38
C CYS A 470 23.79 29.49 5.70
N GLU A 471 23.69 29.43 4.39
CA GLU A 471 22.97 30.42 3.59
C GLU A 471 21.93 29.68 2.69
N VAL A 472 20.80 30.33 2.38
CA VAL A 472 19.84 29.82 1.41
C VAL A 472 20.43 30.02 0.02
N ALA A 473 20.80 28.93 -0.64
CA ALA A 473 21.36 28.93 -1.99
C ALA A 473 20.30 28.79 -3.08
N GLY A 474 19.12 28.33 -2.71
CA GLY A 474 17.98 28.15 -3.62
C GLY A 474 16.74 27.73 -2.89
N THR A 475 15.64 27.65 -3.64
CA THR A 475 14.34 27.15 -3.18
C THR A 475 13.73 26.31 -4.29
N VAL A 476 13.33 25.09 -3.99
CA VAL A 476 12.77 24.16 -4.98
C VAL A 476 11.47 24.72 -5.58
N GLN A 477 11.45 24.81 -6.90
CA GLN A 477 10.29 25.23 -7.67
C GLN A 477 9.70 24.01 -8.37
N THR A 478 8.42 23.77 -8.15
CA THR A 478 7.64 22.75 -8.88
C THR A 478 7.00 23.33 -10.13
N PRO A 479 6.53 22.51 -11.09
CA PRO A 479 5.82 23.00 -12.24
C PRO A 479 4.61 23.85 -11.86
N PRO A 480 4.22 24.86 -12.65
CA PRO A 480 3.10 25.75 -12.35
C PRO A 480 1.81 24.97 -12.04
N GLY A 481 1.17 25.31 -10.90
CA GLY A 481 -0.06 24.67 -10.44
C GLY A 481 0.12 23.29 -9.78
N VAL A 482 1.36 22.86 -9.56
CA VAL A 482 1.70 21.67 -8.76
C VAL A 482 2.11 22.15 -7.38
N ASP A 483 1.40 21.69 -6.37
CA ASP A 483 1.73 21.91 -4.95
C ASP A 483 1.92 20.55 -4.28
N ASN A 484 3.11 20.29 -3.77
CA ASN A 484 3.49 19.04 -3.11
C ASN A 484 4.64 19.28 -2.13
N ASP A 485 5.13 18.22 -1.48
CA ASP A 485 6.19 18.28 -0.46
C ASP A 485 7.54 18.82 -0.97
N LEU A 486 7.71 19.00 -2.27
CA LEU A 486 8.90 19.64 -2.84
C LEU A 486 8.76 21.17 -2.95
N THR A 487 7.50 21.66 -3.05
CA THR A 487 7.22 23.07 -3.35
C THR A 487 7.73 23.98 -2.24
N GLY A 488 8.61 24.91 -2.60
CA GLY A 488 9.14 25.88 -1.63
C GLY A 488 10.22 25.33 -0.70
N THR A 489 10.62 24.06 -0.83
CA THR A 489 11.68 23.46 0.02
C THR A 489 13.00 24.23 -0.12
N PRO A 490 13.59 24.75 0.98
CA PRO A 490 14.86 25.45 0.93
C PRO A 490 16.03 24.51 0.60
N ILE A 491 16.99 25.05 -0.17
CA ILE A 491 18.31 24.43 -0.42
C ILE A 491 19.34 25.32 0.24
N HIS A 492 19.95 24.83 1.30
CA HIS A 492 20.98 25.57 2.03
C HIS A 492 22.38 25.11 1.62
N ARG A 493 23.31 26.04 1.51
CA ARG A 493 24.74 25.76 1.49
C ARG A 493 25.30 25.99 2.87
N CYS A 494 25.79 24.94 3.51
CA CYS A 494 26.32 24.96 4.87
C CYS A 494 27.81 24.61 4.85
N THR A 495 28.58 25.31 5.65
CA THR A 495 30.05 25.13 5.76
C THR A 495 30.50 25.11 7.21
N GLY A 496 31.61 24.41 7.46
CA GLY A 496 32.24 24.34 8.76
C GLY A 496 31.41 23.53 9.76
N LEU A 497 31.40 22.22 9.60
CA LEU A 497 30.75 21.29 10.55
C LEU A 497 31.25 21.55 11.97
N ARG A 498 30.34 21.77 12.93
CA ARG A 498 30.67 22.13 14.33
C ARG A 498 30.86 20.93 15.24
N GLN A 499 30.23 19.81 14.91
CA GLN A 499 30.29 18.58 15.69
C GLN A 499 30.66 17.42 14.77
N SER A 500 31.37 16.40 15.30
CA SER A 500 31.64 15.21 14.53
C SER A 500 30.33 14.54 14.10
N TRP A 501 30.33 13.85 12.96
CA TRP A 501 29.18 13.10 12.49
C TRP A 501 28.75 12.02 13.47
N SER A 502 29.69 11.44 14.21
CA SER A 502 29.39 10.46 15.28
C SER A 502 28.51 11.05 16.40
N VAL A 503 28.54 12.37 16.65
CA VAL A 503 27.70 13.06 17.63
C VAL A 503 26.40 13.58 17.00
N LEU A 504 26.46 14.12 15.80
CA LEU A 504 25.34 14.75 15.12
C LEU A 504 24.36 13.71 14.55
N TRP A 505 24.86 12.63 13.94
CA TRP A 505 24.05 11.63 13.23
C TRP A 505 22.94 11.00 14.06
N PRO A 506 23.19 10.57 15.33
CA PRO A 506 22.10 10.04 16.17
C PRO A 506 20.95 11.03 16.41
N GLN A 507 21.22 12.35 16.37
CA GLN A 507 20.22 13.40 16.59
C GLN A 507 19.32 13.62 15.36
N LEU A 508 19.77 13.20 14.17
CA LEU A 508 19.03 13.33 12.92
C LEU A 508 18.03 12.18 12.68
N ALA A 509 18.04 11.15 13.54
CA ALA A 509 17.17 9.99 13.38
C ALA A 509 15.68 10.37 13.36
N THR A 510 15.01 10.12 12.25
CA THR A 510 13.59 10.35 12.09
C THR A 510 12.96 9.11 11.46
N PHE A 511 11.90 8.58 12.10
CA PHE A 511 11.17 7.40 11.61
C PHE A 511 9.70 7.77 11.43
N ALA A 512 9.21 7.87 10.18
CA ALA A 512 7.85 8.28 9.84
C ALA A 512 7.31 7.53 8.59
#